data_d81df60d0992a03a8181c5fda07b25d9
#
_entry.id   d81df60d0992a03a8181c5fda07b25d9
#
_cell.length_a   1.000
_cell.length_b   1.000
_cell.length_c   1.000
_cell.angle_alpha   90.00
_cell.angle_beta   90.00
_cell.angle_gamma   90.00
#
_symmetry.space_group_name_H-M   'P 1'
#
loop_
_entity.id
_entity.type
_entity.pdbx_description
1 polymer ?
#
loop_
_entity_poly.entity_id
_entity_poly.type
_entity_poly.pdbx_seq_one_letter_code
_entity_poly.pdbx_strand_id
1 'polypeptide(L)'
;KGTLFLYFPSKEELFKAVVRENVVKTVTEGALEVANFKGTCTELLKTLMLEWWRRYGATKASGISKLISLEAHHFPDLAIFYQEEVIDPAMRLLQSILERGRASGEFHNFNTAHTAMVVIAPMMYLILSKHNNEVCLTGSGETNPEDLIAQHADLIVRGLSAPTSPC
;
A
#
# COMPACT_ATOMS: atom_id res chain seq x y z
N LYS A 1 -6.17 -25.31 -22.16
CA LYS A 1 -6.88 -24.00 -22.12
C LYS A 1 -8.34 -24.07 -21.62
N GLY A 2 -9.00 -25.25 -21.61
CA GLY A 2 -10.42 -25.39 -21.24
C GLY A 2 -10.72 -25.52 -19.74
N THR A 3 -9.76 -25.94 -18.92
CA THR A 3 -10.01 -26.34 -17.51
C THR A 3 -10.27 -25.13 -16.58
N LEU A 4 -9.75 -23.96 -16.87
CA LEU A 4 -9.93 -22.75 -16.07
C LEU A 4 -11.38 -22.20 -16.13
N PHE A 5 -12.03 -22.32 -17.28
CA PHE A 5 -13.43 -21.90 -17.48
C PHE A 5 -14.48 -22.85 -16.84
N LEU A 6 -14.04 -24.01 -16.33
CA LEU A 6 -14.89 -24.89 -15.52
C LEU A 6 -15.10 -24.34 -14.09
N TYR A 7 -14.17 -23.51 -13.62
CA TYR A 7 -14.18 -22.97 -12.23
C TYR A 7 -14.55 -21.49 -12.15
N PHE A 8 -14.36 -20.73 -13.25
CA PHE A 8 -14.68 -19.31 -13.29
C PHE A 8 -15.55 -18.98 -14.48
N PRO A 9 -16.73 -18.37 -14.29
CA PRO A 9 -17.70 -18.09 -15.34
C PRO A 9 -17.20 -17.05 -16.36
N SER A 10 -16.20 -16.23 -15.99
CA SER A 10 -15.60 -15.25 -16.89
C SER A 10 -14.13 -14.99 -16.53
N LYS A 11 -13.39 -14.30 -17.42
CA LYS A 11 -12.03 -13.81 -17.14
C LYS A 11 -12.02 -12.77 -16.02
N GLU A 12 -13.06 -11.99 -15.91
CA GLU A 12 -13.23 -10.97 -14.88
C GLU A 12 -13.36 -11.62 -13.50
N GLU A 13 -14.18 -12.66 -13.38
CA GLU A 13 -14.33 -13.40 -12.12
C GLU A 13 -13.04 -14.12 -11.71
N LEU A 14 -12.30 -14.67 -12.67
CA LEU A 14 -10.95 -15.19 -12.42
C LEU A 14 -10.02 -14.06 -11.91
N PHE A 15 -10.05 -12.89 -12.55
CA PHE A 15 -9.22 -11.77 -12.12
C PHE A 15 -9.57 -11.30 -10.71
N LYS A 16 -10.86 -11.15 -10.40
CA LYS A 16 -11.35 -10.79 -9.06
C LYS A 16 -10.88 -11.80 -8.01
N ALA A 17 -10.95 -13.10 -8.30
CA ALA A 17 -10.45 -14.15 -7.41
C ALA A 17 -8.94 -14.03 -7.16
N VAL A 18 -8.16 -13.75 -8.19
CA VAL A 18 -6.70 -13.53 -8.09
C VAL A 18 -6.40 -12.30 -7.22
N VAL A 19 -7.14 -11.20 -7.41
CA VAL A 19 -7.00 -9.99 -6.58
C VAL A 19 -7.32 -10.29 -5.12
N ARG A 20 -8.42 -10.98 -4.84
CA ARG A 20 -8.82 -11.34 -3.47
C ARG A 20 -7.76 -12.17 -2.77
N GLU A 21 -7.23 -13.18 -3.43
CA GLU A 21 -6.23 -14.07 -2.83
C GLU A 21 -4.88 -13.39 -2.60
N ASN A 22 -4.46 -12.50 -3.49
CA ASN A 22 -3.10 -11.94 -3.45
C ASN A 22 -3.01 -10.54 -2.86
N VAL A 23 -4.09 -9.75 -2.89
CA VAL A 23 -4.07 -8.35 -2.48
C VAL A 23 -4.99 -8.11 -1.29
N VAL A 24 -6.28 -8.46 -1.42
CA VAL A 24 -7.27 -8.24 -0.35
C VAL A 24 -6.86 -8.99 0.92
N LYS A 25 -6.41 -10.22 0.79
CA LYS A 25 -5.89 -11.02 1.91
C LYS A 25 -4.74 -10.32 2.63
N THR A 26 -3.77 -9.77 1.89
CA THR A 26 -2.64 -9.04 2.48
C THR A 26 -3.11 -7.81 3.27
N VAL A 27 -4.09 -7.06 2.74
CA VAL A 27 -4.67 -5.90 3.44
C VAL A 27 -5.42 -6.34 4.71
N THR A 28 -6.17 -7.43 4.63
CA THR A 28 -6.92 -7.96 5.77
C THR A 28 -5.99 -8.46 6.89
N GLU A 29 -4.93 -9.18 6.55
CA GLU A 29 -3.91 -9.63 7.49
C GLU A 29 -3.21 -8.43 8.14
N GLY A 30 -2.84 -7.42 7.36
CA GLY A 30 -2.28 -6.17 7.87
C GLY A 30 -3.22 -5.45 8.84
N ALA A 31 -4.53 -5.46 8.58
CA ALA A 31 -5.51 -4.86 9.50
C ALA A 31 -5.57 -5.57 10.85
N LEU A 32 -5.47 -6.90 10.88
CA LEU A 32 -5.40 -7.68 12.12
C LEU A 32 -4.10 -7.39 12.90
N GLU A 33 -2.98 -7.26 12.21
CA GLU A 33 -1.70 -6.91 12.82
C GLU A 33 -1.73 -5.52 13.44
N VAL A 34 -2.27 -4.53 12.71
CA VAL A 34 -2.44 -3.16 13.20
C VAL A 34 -3.34 -3.10 14.44
N ALA A 35 -4.44 -3.85 14.45
CA ALA A 35 -5.36 -3.90 15.59
C ALA A 35 -4.71 -4.47 16.86
N ASN A 36 -3.79 -5.43 16.72
CA ASN A 36 -3.12 -6.12 17.82
C ASN A 36 -1.75 -5.51 18.20
N PHE A 37 -1.29 -4.50 17.49
CA PHE A 37 0.03 -3.92 17.68
C PHE A 37 0.12 -3.12 18.99
N LYS A 38 1.13 -3.45 19.82
CA LYS A 38 1.37 -2.88 21.15
C LYS A 38 2.63 -1.99 21.18
N GLY A 39 2.88 -1.24 20.15
CA GLY A 39 3.99 -0.30 20.08
C GLY A 39 3.50 1.12 19.81
N THR A 40 4.42 2.01 19.54
CA THR A 40 4.13 3.38 19.12
C THR A 40 3.52 3.41 17.70
N CYS A 41 2.76 4.44 17.37
CA CYS A 41 2.25 4.62 16.02
C CYS A 41 3.37 4.87 15.00
N THR A 42 4.47 5.47 15.45
CA THR A 42 5.72 5.61 14.72
C THR A 42 6.30 4.27 14.28
N GLU A 43 6.47 3.33 15.21
CA GLU A 43 6.97 1.98 14.92
C GLU A 43 6.01 1.21 14.03
N LEU A 44 4.71 1.30 14.32
CA LEU A 44 3.68 0.64 13.53
C LEU A 44 3.68 1.11 12.07
N LEU A 45 3.75 2.42 11.83
CA LEU A 45 3.76 2.98 10.48
C LEU A 45 4.97 2.50 9.68
N LYS A 46 6.18 2.54 10.28
CA LYS A 46 7.41 2.05 9.67
C LYS A 46 7.35 0.56 9.34
N THR A 47 6.88 -0.23 10.30
CA THR A 47 6.72 -1.68 10.14
C THR A 47 5.71 -2.00 9.03
N LEU A 48 4.54 -1.35 9.03
CA LEU A 48 3.52 -1.57 8.02
C LEU A 48 4.02 -1.29 6.60
N MET A 49 4.73 -0.17 6.41
CA MET A 49 5.27 0.20 5.10
C MET A 49 6.26 -0.85 4.57
N LEU A 50 7.17 -1.31 5.42
CA LEU A 50 8.18 -2.30 5.04
C LEU A 50 7.57 -3.68 4.79
N GLU A 51 6.68 -4.14 5.68
CA GLU A 51 5.99 -5.43 5.54
C GLU A 51 5.05 -5.45 4.33
N TRP A 52 4.35 -4.35 4.02
CA TRP A 52 3.56 -4.24 2.80
C TRP A 52 4.44 -4.42 1.55
N TRP A 53 5.63 -3.80 1.54
CA TRP A 53 6.57 -4.00 0.44
C TRP A 53 6.99 -5.48 0.32
N ARG A 54 7.41 -6.10 1.40
CA ARG A 54 7.88 -7.49 1.42
C ARG A 54 6.80 -8.47 0.97
N ARG A 55 5.58 -8.31 1.49
CA ARG A 55 4.46 -9.24 1.23
C ARG A 55 3.77 -8.99 -0.10
N TYR A 56 3.79 -7.77 -0.61
CA TYR A 56 3.12 -7.40 -1.84
C TYR A 56 4.04 -6.73 -2.85
N GLY A 57 4.62 -5.58 -2.57
CA GLY A 57 5.38 -4.77 -3.51
C GLY A 57 6.54 -5.52 -4.16
N ALA A 58 7.30 -6.30 -3.39
CA ALA A 58 8.42 -7.09 -3.86
C ALA A 58 8.00 -8.31 -4.70
N THR A 59 6.75 -8.77 -4.60
CA THR A 59 6.24 -9.98 -5.26
C THR A 59 5.80 -9.73 -6.70
N LYS A 60 5.50 -10.80 -7.43
CA LYS A 60 4.89 -10.72 -8.77
C LYS A 60 3.45 -10.20 -8.72
N ALA A 61 2.75 -10.40 -7.60
CA ALA A 61 1.36 -9.97 -7.41
C ALA A 61 1.22 -8.44 -7.51
N SER A 62 2.27 -7.66 -7.22
CA SER A 62 2.24 -6.20 -7.37
C SER A 62 2.02 -5.73 -8.83
N GLY A 63 2.25 -6.60 -9.82
CA GLY A 63 1.87 -6.36 -11.21
C GLY A 63 0.36 -6.17 -11.42
N ILE A 64 -0.48 -6.63 -10.48
CA ILE A 64 -1.92 -6.39 -10.47
C ILE A 64 -2.21 -4.89 -10.40
N SER A 65 -1.52 -4.14 -9.53
CA SER A 65 -1.69 -2.68 -9.42
C SER A 65 -1.38 -1.96 -10.74
N LYS A 66 -0.32 -2.38 -11.43
CA LYS A 66 0.01 -1.84 -12.76
C LYS A 66 -1.07 -2.19 -13.79
N LEU A 67 -1.51 -3.45 -13.82
CA LEU A 67 -2.54 -3.90 -14.75
C LEU A 67 -3.83 -3.09 -14.58
N ILE A 68 -4.31 -2.93 -13.35
CA ILE A 68 -5.49 -2.10 -13.06
C ILE A 68 -5.27 -0.65 -13.51
N SER A 69 -4.12 -0.06 -13.22
CA SER A 69 -3.84 1.34 -13.63
C SER A 69 -3.89 1.54 -15.14
N LEU A 70 -3.52 0.52 -15.92
CA LEU A 70 -3.56 0.58 -17.39
C LEU A 70 -4.94 0.27 -17.96
N GLU A 71 -5.66 -0.67 -17.37
CA GLU A 71 -6.90 -1.23 -17.92
C GLU A 71 -8.18 -0.62 -17.31
N ALA A 72 -8.08 0.19 -16.26
CA ALA A 72 -9.22 0.78 -15.56
C ALA A 72 -10.18 1.53 -16.51
N HIS A 73 -9.66 2.18 -17.55
CA HIS A 73 -10.47 2.88 -18.54
C HIS A 73 -11.28 1.94 -19.43
N HIS A 74 -10.74 0.76 -19.72
CA HIS A 74 -11.41 -0.23 -20.58
C HIS A 74 -12.36 -1.14 -19.79
N PHE A 75 -12.13 -1.31 -18.49
CA PHE A 75 -12.90 -2.19 -17.62
C PHE A 75 -13.33 -1.46 -16.34
N PRO A 76 -14.31 -0.54 -16.44
CA PRO A 76 -14.73 0.27 -15.28
C PRO A 76 -15.23 -0.56 -14.09
N ASP A 77 -15.90 -1.69 -14.34
CA ASP A 77 -16.39 -2.56 -13.27
C ASP A 77 -15.25 -3.21 -12.48
N LEU A 78 -14.12 -3.54 -13.14
CA LEU A 78 -12.92 -4.02 -12.46
C LEU A 78 -12.23 -2.90 -11.67
N ALA A 79 -12.26 -1.68 -12.17
CA ALA A 79 -11.73 -0.53 -11.45
C ALA A 79 -12.53 -0.23 -10.18
N ILE A 80 -13.87 -0.26 -10.27
CA ILE A 80 -14.77 -0.11 -9.10
C ILE A 80 -14.50 -1.21 -8.08
N PHE A 81 -14.48 -2.47 -8.52
CA PHE A 81 -14.15 -3.61 -7.68
C PHE A 81 -12.81 -3.42 -6.93
N TYR A 82 -11.77 -3.01 -7.67
CA TYR A 82 -10.44 -2.82 -7.08
C TYR A 82 -10.40 -1.64 -6.09
N GLN A 83 -11.14 -0.56 -6.41
CA GLN A 83 -11.32 0.56 -5.49
C GLN A 83 -11.96 0.12 -4.18
N GLU A 84 -13.08 -0.60 -4.26
CA GLU A 84 -13.87 -0.99 -3.08
C GLU A 84 -13.21 -2.07 -2.23
N GLU A 85 -12.62 -3.08 -2.86
CA GLU A 85 -12.08 -4.24 -2.14
C GLU A 85 -10.59 -4.10 -1.78
N VAL A 86 -9.84 -3.20 -2.43
CA VAL A 86 -8.40 -3.04 -2.19
C VAL A 86 -8.04 -1.64 -1.71
N ILE A 87 -8.31 -0.61 -2.54
CA ILE A 87 -7.79 0.74 -2.27
C ILE A 87 -8.43 1.33 -1.01
N ASP A 88 -9.75 1.32 -0.93
CA ASP A 88 -10.47 1.90 0.20
C ASP A 88 -10.14 1.23 1.54
N PRO A 89 -10.10 -0.12 1.65
CA PRO A 89 -9.66 -0.78 2.88
C PRO A 89 -8.21 -0.45 3.26
N ALA A 90 -7.29 -0.44 2.29
CA ALA A 90 -5.88 -0.12 2.54
C ALA A 90 -5.71 1.33 3.01
N MET A 91 -6.42 2.27 2.39
CA MET A 91 -6.39 3.68 2.78
C MET A 91 -7.01 3.91 4.16
N ARG A 92 -8.14 3.25 4.48
CA ARG A 92 -8.73 3.29 5.82
C ARG A 92 -7.79 2.74 6.88
N LEU A 93 -7.09 1.65 6.59
CA LEU A 93 -6.11 1.08 7.50
C LEU A 93 -4.99 2.08 7.81
N LEU A 94 -4.42 2.69 6.78
CA LEU A 94 -3.36 3.68 6.93
C LEU A 94 -3.84 4.91 7.71
N GLN A 95 -5.02 5.43 7.38
CA GLN A 95 -5.64 6.56 8.10
C GLN A 95 -5.88 6.24 9.58
N SER A 96 -6.29 5.02 9.90
CA SER A 96 -6.52 4.61 11.30
C SER A 96 -5.26 4.68 12.16
N ILE A 97 -4.10 4.33 11.60
CA ILE A 97 -2.80 4.46 12.28
C ILE A 97 -2.45 5.93 12.50
N LEU A 98 -2.63 6.75 11.46
CA LEU A 98 -2.36 8.19 11.52
C LEU A 98 -3.26 8.90 12.55
N GLU A 99 -4.55 8.53 12.60
CA GLU A 99 -5.51 9.07 13.57
C GLU A 99 -5.17 8.60 15.00
N ARG A 100 -4.77 7.33 15.17
CA ARG A 100 -4.31 6.82 16.47
C ARG A 100 -3.09 7.60 16.97
N GLY A 101 -2.11 7.88 16.10
CA GLY A 101 -0.93 8.67 16.45
C GLY A 101 -1.27 10.12 16.82
N ARG A 102 -2.24 10.73 16.14
CA ARG A 102 -2.77 12.05 16.52
C ARG A 102 -3.48 12.03 17.87
N ALA A 103 -4.33 11.04 18.10
CA ALA A 103 -5.09 10.90 19.33
C ALA A 103 -4.20 10.61 20.54
N SER A 104 -3.09 9.88 20.36
CA SER A 104 -2.11 9.62 21.41
C SER A 104 -1.15 10.79 21.68
N GLY A 105 -1.13 11.81 20.81
CA GLY A 105 -0.17 12.92 20.88
C GLY A 105 1.22 12.61 20.34
N GLU A 106 1.45 11.43 19.76
CA GLU A 106 2.70 11.12 19.06
C GLU A 106 2.87 11.99 17.81
N PHE A 107 1.77 12.25 17.12
CA PHE A 107 1.74 13.07 15.91
C PHE A 107 1.04 14.38 16.15
N HIS A 108 1.52 15.45 15.50
CA HIS A 108 0.84 16.74 15.51
C HIS A 108 -0.46 16.71 14.68
N ASN A 109 -1.18 17.81 14.62
CA ASN A 109 -2.42 17.87 13.84
C ASN A 109 -2.12 18.06 12.33
N PHE A 110 -2.77 17.23 11.49
CA PHE A 110 -2.68 17.26 10.03
C PHE A 110 -3.93 16.62 9.39
N ASN A 111 -4.08 16.72 8.08
CA ASN A 111 -5.13 16.02 7.35
C ASN A 111 -4.72 14.56 7.12
N THR A 112 -5.37 13.61 7.78
CA THR A 112 -5.04 12.19 7.73
C THR A 112 -5.21 11.58 6.33
N ALA A 113 -6.23 11.99 5.57
CA ALA A 113 -6.47 11.50 4.23
C ALA A 113 -5.36 11.94 3.26
N HIS A 114 -4.98 13.22 3.28
CA HIS A 114 -3.88 13.72 2.45
C HIS A 114 -2.55 13.07 2.85
N THR A 115 -2.30 12.93 4.15
CA THR A 115 -1.06 12.29 4.64
C THR A 115 -0.98 10.83 4.22
N ALA A 116 -2.09 10.08 4.26
CA ALA A 116 -2.13 8.71 3.77
C ALA A 116 -1.74 8.62 2.29
N MET A 117 -2.18 9.57 1.45
CA MET A 117 -1.77 9.64 0.05
C MET A 117 -0.26 9.93 -0.08
N VAL A 118 0.30 10.83 0.72
CA VAL A 118 1.74 11.13 0.73
C VAL A 118 2.55 9.89 1.15
N VAL A 119 2.07 9.10 2.10
CA VAL A 119 2.72 7.85 2.52
C VAL A 119 2.73 6.82 1.40
N ILE A 120 1.61 6.61 0.71
CA ILE A 120 1.50 5.53 -0.27
C ILE A 120 2.12 5.87 -1.64
N ALA A 121 2.18 7.14 -2.03
CA ALA A 121 2.56 7.54 -3.38
C ALA A 121 3.97 7.05 -3.81
N PRO A 122 5.06 7.20 -3.02
CA PRO A 122 6.37 6.68 -3.40
C PRO A 122 6.41 5.15 -3.46
N MET A 123 5.60 4.47 -2.64
CA MET A 123 5.50 3.01 -2.64
C MET A 123 4.84 2.50 -3.92
N MET A 124 3.78 3.18 -4.38
CA MET A 124 3.15 2.89 -5.68
C MET A 124 4.09 3.21 -6.84
N TYR A 125 4.87 4.28 -6.75
CA TYR A 125 5.91 4.61 -7.73
C TYR A 125 6.93 3.47 -7.87
N LEU A 126 7.39 2.87 -6.77
CA LEU A 126 8.30 1.71 -6.79
C LEU A 126 7.69 0.50 -7.49
N ILE A 127 6.40 0.22 -7.25
CA ILE A 127 5.69 -0.86 -7.94
C ILE A 127 5.64 -0.60 -9.45
N LEU A 128 5.22 0.59 -9.85
CA LEU A 128 5.10 0.94 -11.27
C LEU A 128 6.46 0.90 -11.96
N SER A 129 7.52 1.39 -11.32
CA SER A 129 8.89 1.35 -11.83
C SER A 129 9.40 -0.09 -12.00
N LYS A 130 9.19 -0.94 -10.99
CA LYS A 130 9.59 -2.37 -11.03
C LYS A 130 8.98 -3.12 -12.23
N HIS A 131 7.74 -2.81 -12.57
CA HIS A 131 7.02 -3.49 -13.65
C HIS A 131 7.12 -2.75 -14.99
N ASN A 132 7.91 -1.67 -15.08
CA ASN A 132 8.05 -0.86 -16.28
C ASN A 132 9.47 -1.03 -16.86
N ASN A 133 9.63 -2.02 -17.75
CA ASN A 133 10.94 -2.38 -18.32
C ASN A 133 11.55 -1.29 -19.21
N GLU A 134 10.79 -0.24 -19.59
CA GLU A 134 11.20 0.75 -20.58
C GLU A 134 11.58 2.11 -19.97
N VAL A 135 11.25 2.37 -18.72
CA VAL A 135 11.52 3.66 -18.07
C VAL A 135 12.30 3.42 -16.78
N CYS A 136 13.60 3.66 -16.80
CA CYS A 136 14.41 3.86 -15.59
C CYS A 136 13.98 5.18 -14.95
N LEU A 137 12.97 5.11 -14.08
CA LEU A 137 12.50 6.26 -13.30
C LEU A 137 13.40 6.54 -12.09
N THR A 138 14.21 5.58 -11.71
CA THR A 138 15.30 5.75 -10.75
C THR A 138 16.58 5.97 -11.57
N GLY A 139 17.29 7.06 -11.33
CA GLY A 139 18.57 7.33 -12.01
C GLY A 139 19.51 6.10 -12.01
N SER A 140 20.60 6.14 -12.73
CA SER A 140 21.51 5.04 -13.06
C SER A 140 22.17 4.28 -11.90
N GLY A 141 21.62 4.34 -10.67
CA GLY A 141 22.07 3.61 -9.49
C GLY A 141 21.10 2.50 -9.08
N GLU A 142 21.62 1.33 -8.71
CA GLU A 142 20.86 0.28 -8.05
C GLU A 142 20.34 0.80 -6.69
N THR A 143 19.10 1.26 -6.65
CA THR A 143 18.46 1.66 -5.40
C THR A 143 17.76 0.42 -4.82
N ASN A 144 18.17 0.01 -3.62
CA ASN A 144 17.45 -1.02 -2.87
C ASN A 144 16.09 -0.46 -2.46
N PRO A 145 14.97 -1.07 -2.89
CA PRO A 145 13.64 -0.56 -2.55
C PRO A 145 13.36 -0.53 -1.04
N GLU A 146 13.90 -1.48 -0.26
CA GLU A 146 13.70 -1.50 1.20
C GLU A 146 14.40 -0.32 1.88
N ASP A 147 15.60 0.05 1.43
CA ASP A 147 16.32 1.22 1.95
C ASP A 147 15.57 2.52 1.63
N LEU A 148 15.02 2.62 0.43
CA LEU A 148 14.22 3.77 0.03
C LEU A 148 12.93 3.88 0.85
N ILE A 149 12.24 2.76 1.10
CA ILE A 149 11.04 2.73 1.94
C ILE A 149 11.39 3.07 3.38
N ALA A 150 12.49 2.57 3.92
CA ALA A 150 12.93 2.89 5.28
C ALA A 150 13.23 4.39 5.40
N GLN A 151 13.94 4.98 4.44
CA GLN A 151 14.21 6.42 4.41
C GLN A 151 12.92 7.23 4.25
N HIS A 152 12.00 6.82 3.39
CA HIS A 152 10.70 7.47 3.23
C HIS A 152 9.90 7.43 4.54
N ALA A 153 9.84 6.27 5.19
CA ALA A 153 9.16 6.12 6.47
C ALA A 153 9.76 7.04 7.56
N ASP A 154 11.09 7.15 7.61
CA ASP A 154 11.79 8.05 8.52
C ASP A 154 11.45 9.52 8.26
N LEU A 155 11.41 9.95 7.00
CA LEU A 155 11.03 11.32 6.63
C LEU A 155 9.60 11.63 7.03
N ILE A 156 8.66 10.70 6.76
CA ILE A 156 7.25 10.85 7.13
C ILE A 156 7.11 10.97 8.64
N VAL A 157 7.68 10.05 9.38
CA VAL A 157 7.56 10.02 10.85
C VAL A 157 8.14 11.29 11.48
N ARG A 158 9.32 11.75 11.03
CA ARG A 158 9.91 13.01 11.52
C ARG A 158 9.02 14.21 11.20
N GLY A 159 8.40 14.22 10.01
CA GLY A 159 7.45 15.28 9.64
C GLY A 159 6.16 15.25 10.44
N LEU A 160 5.73 14.08 10.93
CA LEU A 160 4.49 13.91 11.69
C LEU A 160 4.70 14.06 13.21
N SER A 161 5.90 13.84 13.72
CA SER A 161 6.18 13.88 15.15
C SER A 161 5.78 15.19 15.76
N ALA A 162 5.06 15.13 16.88
CA ALA A 162 4.73 16.32 17.66
C ALA A 162 6.05 16.99 18.15
N PRO A 163 6.13 18.33 18.15
CA PRO A 163 7.29 18.99 18.70
C PRO A 163 7.46 18.59 20.17
N THR A 164 8.66 18.15 20.50
CA THR A 164 9.02 17.94 21.91
C THR A 164 8.92 19.30 22.57
N SER A 165 7.99 19.45 23.53
CA SER A 165 7.92 20.67 24.33
C SER A 165 9.30 20.91 24.96
N PRO A 166 9.90 22.09 24.76
CA PRO A 166 11.10 22.42 25.52
C PRO A 166 10.74 22.45 27.02
N CYS A 167 11.46 21.68 27.83
CA CYS A 167 11.41 21.78 29.28
C CYS A 167 11.80 23.18 29.75
#